data_3926e277a0fb7c82788d6e9dcf7a9598
#
_entry.id   3926e277a0fb7c82788d6e9dcf7a9598
#
_cell.length_a   1.000
_cell.length_b   1.000
_cell.length_c   1.000
_cell.angle_alpha   90.00
_cell.angle_beta   90.00
_cell.angle_gamma   90.00
#
_symmetry.space_group_name_H-M   'P 1'
#
loop_
_entity.id
_entity.type
_entity.pdbx_description
1 polymer ?
#
loop_
_entity_poly.entity_id
_entity_poly.type
_entity_poly.pdbx_seq_one_letter_code
_entity_poly.pdbx_strand_id
1 'polypeptide(L)'
;MGKSLDEIREIYRHPEGISQIAKAKEHEERIAFHTRVRTSDDRNKPVIDFLSKVKAWIAKDKYDIFLSMFHFPVKTNGVTSEIFDKLSRVFDGRNPVYNYQFKSSEDRDDWEYYRKDVLKEPSVWSTDGWDNFKHRINSVLVVDMPEVQVGEKPEPYFFWLPIANVLSYRTCGKDCNLMAYIMYVTDENKIVYIDEERYVRFDKTRENDLILEVDNMHDLGYCPARFFWSDSISLSEPDIKISPITSELDSFDWYLYYSTAKKHLDLYASYPIYSGYERDCHYESHDGKERCDDGFLKNEKNEWITGADGKPMACPICSSKRLRGAGSYVEIPIPDEIHNVPDLKNPITMLSADTGSLEYNVNEEKRLREELVRSVTGGEGELNRSEAINEKQVKAGFESLTTKLNRIKRGFEEAQTFVDSTICLLRYGDSFVSCNINYGTEFYIYTPEELSERYKIMKETGASEAELDALRQQIIETEYRNDPTQMQRLLILNEIEPYSHLTREEAVNLYKENVISEEDLRVKLNLPTFVRRFERENMNIIEFGSALDYKKKIEIIINTLKKYANGLQNVSVRPTE
;
A
#
# COMPACT_ATOMS: atom_id res chain seq x y z
N MET A 1 -13.52 7.23 -37.00
CA MET A 1 -14.50 8.31 -37.28
C MET A 1 -15.25 8.61 -36.01
N GLY A 2 -15.08 9.81 -35.47
CA GLY A 2 -15.77 10.26 -34.26
C GLY A 2 -17.29 10.15 -34.42
N LYS A 3 -17.99 9.85 -33.34
CA LYS A 3 -19.45 9.69 -33.35
C LYS A 3 -20.15 11.04 -33.46
N SER A 4 -21.29 11.09 -34.16
CA SER A 4 -22.12 12.27 -34.23
C SER A 4 -22.79 12.58 -32.88
N LEU A 5 -23.23 13.83 -32.67
CA LEU A 5 -23.92 14.22 -31.43
C LEU A 5 -25.20 13.40 -31.17
N ASP A 6 -25.89 12.98 -32.22
CA ASP A 6 -27.11 12.18 -32.10
C ASP A 6 -26.77 10.74 -31.70
N GLU A 7 -25.67 10.14 -32.18
CA GLU A 7 -25.18 8.85 -31.74
C GLU A 7 -24.72 8.89 -30.28
N ILE A 8 -24.10 9.99 -29.84
CA ILE A 8 -23.68 10.18 -28.45
C ILE A 8 -24.91 10.25 -27.52
N ARG A 9 -25.97 10.97 -27.93
CA ARG A 9 -27.23 11.00 -27.19
C ARG A 9 -27.91 9.62 -27.15
N GLU A 10 -27.78 8.83 -28.20
CA GLU A 10 -28.32 7.47 -28.22
C GLU A 10 -27.54 6.54 -27.29
N ILE A 11 -26.20 6.67 -27.18
CA ILE A 11 -25.39 5.96 -26.18
C ILE A 11 -25.84 6.33 -24.76
N TYR A 12 -26.19 7.58 -24.50
CA TYR A 12 -26.69 7.99 -23.18
C TYR A 12 -28.02 7.33 -22.85
N ARG A 13 -28.90 7.17 -23.84
CA ARG A 13 -30.21 6.49 -23.66
C ARG A 13 -30.07 4.97 -23.54
N HIS A 14 -29.10 4.39 -24.25
CA HIS A 14 -28.82 2.95 -24.29
C HIS A 14 -27.35 2.68 -23.95
N PRO A 15 -26.94 2.84 -22.69
CA PRO A 15 -25.53 2.73 -22.33
C PRO A 15 -25.01 1.29 -22.43
N GLU A 16 -23.78 1.17 -22.90
CA GLU A 16 -23.04 -0.09 -22.99
C GLU A 16 -22.21 -0.31 -21.70
N GLY A 17 -21.84 -1.56 -21.42
CA GLY A 17 -20.97 -1.90 -20.29
C GLY A 17 -21.61 -1.85 -18.89
N ILE A 18 -22.91 -1.61 -18.77
CA ILE A 18 -23.60 -1.45 -17.47
C ILE A 18 -23.38 -2.66 -16.55
N SER A 19 -23.49 -3.86 -17.09
CA SER A 19 -23.31 -5.10 -16.30
C SER A 19 -21.88 -5.22 -15.76
N GLN A 20 -20.88 -4.86 -16.57
CA GLN A 20 -19.47 -4.86 -16.21
C GLN A 20 -19.17 -3.77 -15.16
N ILE A 21 -19.73 -2.57 -15.34
CA ILE A 21 -19.64 -1.47 -14.37
C ILE A 21 -20.21 -1.90 -13.01
N ALA A 22 -21.38 -2.52 -13.01
CA ALA A 22 -22.03 -3.00 -11.78
C ALA A 22 -21.16 -4.07 -11.06
N LYS A 23 -20.64 -5.05 -11.80
CA LYS A 23 -19.75 -6.09 -11.26
C LYS A 23 -18.44 -5.50 -10.75
N ALA A 24 -17.81 -4.59 -11.50
CA ALA A 24 -16.58 -3.92 -11.11
C ALA A 24 -16.76 -3.10 -9.82
N LYS A 25 -17.87 -2.37 -9.72
CA LYS A 25 -18.24 -1.61 -8.51
C LYS A 25 -18.44 -2.54 -7.30
N GLU A 26 -19.20 -3.62 -7.46
CA GLU A 26 -19.40 -4.61 -6.39
C GLU A 26 -18.08 -5.22 -5.93
N HIS A 27 -17.19 -5.52 -6.86
CA HIS A 27 -15.87 -6.03 -6.57
C HIS A 27 -14.99 -5.01 -5.79
N GLU A 28 -14.99 -3.74 -6.20
CA GLU A 28 -14.28 -2.68 -5.48
C GLU A 28 -14.84 -2.45 -4.07
N GLU A 29 -16.15 -2.47 -3.90
CA GLU A 29 -16.78 -2.34 -2.58
C GLU A 29 -16.37 -3.47 -1.64
N ARG A 30 -16.22 -4.70 -2.17
CA ARG A 30 -15.76 -5.85 -1.40
C ARG A 30 -14.28 -5.72 -1.03
N ILE A 31 -13.41 -5.26 -1.94
CA ILE A 31 -12.02 -4.93 -1.64
C ILE A 31 -11.95 -3.84 -0.56
N ALA A 32 -12.69 -2.75 -0.74
CA ALA A 32 -12.72 -1.62 0.16
C ALA A 32 -13.21 -1.97 1.57
N PHE A 33 -14.04 -3.00 1.72
CA PHE A 33 -14.46 -3.52 3.02
C PHE A 33 -13.26 -3.97 3.87
N HIS A 34 -12.29 -4.64 3.26
CA HIS A 34 -11.12 -5.15 3.96
C HIS A 34 -9.93 -4.18 3.98
N THR A 35 -9.85 -3.23 3.05
CA THR A 35 -8.68 -2.35 2.89
C THR A 35 -8.89 -0.95 3.45
N ARG A 36 -10.12 -0.38 3.33
CA ARG A 36 -10.38 0.99 3.74
C ARG A 36 -10.72 1.06 5.22
N VAL A 37 -9.95 1.86 5.97
CA VAL A 37 -10.22 2.12 7.38
C VAL A 37 -11.50 2.95 7.51
N ARG A 38 -12.49 2.41 8.21
CA ARG A 38 -13.76 3.06 8.54
C ARG A 38 -13.86 3.22 10.04
N THR A 39 -14.37 4.34 10.49
CA THR A 39 -14.54 4.65 11.92
C THR A 39 -16.00 4.65 12.36
N SER A 40 -16.93 4.68 11.42
CA SER A 40 -18.37 4.63 11.67
C SER A 40 -18.96 3.28 11.29
N ASP A 41 -20.05 2.91 11.97
CA ASP A 41 -20.84 1.70 11.68
C ASP A 41 -21.67 1.91 10.39
N ASP A 42 -20.97 2.02 9.27
CA ASP A 42 -21.60 2.12 7.94
C ASP A 42 -21.81 0.71 7.38
N ARG A 43 -23.05 0.23 7.50
CA ARG A 43 -23.48 -1.11 7.03
C ARG A 43 -23.85 -1.08 5.55
N ASN A 44 -22.85 -0.82 4.71
CA ASN A 44 -23.01 -0.96 3.27
C ASN A 44 -23.14 -2.45 2.84
N LYS A 45 -23.43 -2.67 1.54
CA LYS A 45 -23.67 -4.01 0.99
C LYS A 45 -22.65 -5.07 1.39
N PRO A 46 -21.31 -4.89 1.26
CA PRO A 46 -20.34 -5.90 1.64
C PRO A 46 -20.38 -6.27 3.13
N VAL A 47 -20.63 -5.31 4.02
CA VAL A 47 -20.80 -5.56 5.46
C VAL A 47 -22.05 -6.38 5.72
N ILE A 48 -23.17 -6.04 5.08
CA ILE A 48 -24.44 -6.77 5.21
C ILE A 48 -24.27 -8.21 4.69
N ASP A 49 -23.59 -8.39 3.56
CA ASP A 49 -23.34 -9.69 2.97
C ASP A 49 -22.47 -10.56 3.88
N PHE A 50 -21.39 -10.00 4.45
CA PHE A 50 -20.57 -10.68 5.45
C PHE A 50 -21.38 -11.09 6.68
N LEU A 51 -22.13 -10.17 7.27
CA LEU A 51 -22.97 -10.44 8.44
C LEU A 51 -24.07 -11.46 8.15
N SER A 52 -24.59 -11.50 6.93
CA SER A 52 -25.57 -12.49 6.49
C SER A 52 -24.96 -13.89 6.38
N LYS A 53 -23.71 -14.01 5.90
CA LYS A 53 -22.94 -15.26 5.93
C LYS A 53 -22.76 -15.76 7.37
N VAL A 54 -22.30 -14.87 8.27
CA VAL A 54 -22.11 -15.22 9.69
C VAL A 54 -23.42 -15.68 10.34
N LYS A 55 -24.52 -14.99 10.06
CA LYS A 55 -25.86 -15.37 10.54
C LYS A 55 -26.30 -16.76 10.08
N ALA A 56 -25.87 -17.19 8.90
CA ALA A 56 -26.15 -18.54 8.39
C ALA A 56 -25.26 -19.63 9.05
N TRP A 57 -24.07 -19.26 9.54
CA TRP A 57 -23.12 -20.21 10.14
C TRP A 57 -23.38 -20.53 11.60
N ILE A 58 -23.96 -19.60 12.37
CA ILE A 58 -24.11 -19.72 13.83
C ILE A 58 -25.55 -19.52 14.27
N ALA A 59 -25.89 -20.07 15.45
CA ALA A 59 -27.21 -19.93 16.05
C ALA A 59 -27.53 -18.47 16.38
N LYS A 60 -28.81 -18.11 16.39
CA LYS A 60 -29.29 -16.73 16.53
C LYS A 60 -28.76 -16.02 17.77
N ASP A 61 -28.78 -16.68 18.93
CA ASP A 61 -28.26 -16.14 20.19
C ASP A 61 -26.75 -15.83 20.13
N LYS A 62 -26.00 -16.67 19.43
CA LYS A 62 -24.57 -16.48 19.20
C LYS A 62 -24.29 -15.37 18.19
N TYR A 63 -25.17 -15.20 17.20
CA TYR A 63 -25.09 -14.09 16.25
C TYR A 63 -25.26 -12.74 16.93
N ASP A 64 -26.20 -12.62 17.87
CA ASP A 64 -26.41 -11.37 18.62
C ASP A 64 -25.17 -11.01 19.46
N ILE A 65 -24.49 -12.01 20.05
CA ILE A 65 -23.22 -11.82 20.75
C ILE A 65 -22.13 -11.39 19.75
N PHE A 66 -22.01 -12.07 18.60
CA PHE A 66 -21.05 -11.73 17.56
C PHE A 66 -21.21 -10.27 17.11
N LEU A 67 -22.44 -9.82 16.87
CA LEU A 67 -22.73 -8.42 16.52
C LEU A 67 -22.28 -7.43 17.57
N SER A 68 -22.40 -7.76 18.86
CA SER A 68 -21.93 -6.90 19.96
C SER A 68 -20.40 -6.76 20.01
N MET A 69 -19.66 -7.71 19.42
CA MET A 69 -18.19 -7.72 19.34
C MET A 69 -17.65 -7.19 18.01
N PHE A 70 -18.50 -7.09 17.00
CA PHE A 70 -18.12 -6.60 15.69
C PHE A 70 -18.07 -5.06 15.69
N HIS A 71 -16.91 -4.50 15.45
CA HIS A 71 -16.65 -3.06 15.47
C HIS A 71 -15.76 -2.62 14.32
N PHE A 72 -15.91 -1.37 13.91
CA PHE A 72 -15.00 -0.69 13.00
C PHE A 72 -13.89 0.05 13.78
N PRO A 73 -12.66 0.15 13.22
CA PRO A 73 -12.20 -0.47 11.96
C PRO A 73 -12.13 -2.00 12.08
N VAL A 74 -12.44 -2.68 10.98
CA VAL A 74 -12.39 -4.14 10.94
C VAL A 74 -10.96 -4.65 11.08
N LYS A 75 -10.77 -5.81 11.72
CA LYS A 75 -9.44 -6.35 12.02
C LYS A 75 -8.60 -6.63 10.77
N THR A 76 -9.23 -6.90 9.64
CA THR A 76 -8.58 -7.14 8.35
C THR A 76 -7.81 -5.92 7.83
N ASN A 77 -8.19 -4.69 8.22
CA ASN A 77 -7.47 -3.48 7.80
C ASN A 77 -5.99 -3.51 8.18
N GLY A 78 -5.63 -4.05 9.36
CA GLY A 78 -4.24 -4.17 9.76
C GLY A 78 -3.44 -5.15 8.89
N VAL A 79 -4.07 -6.25 8.48
CA VAL A 79 -3.42 -7.25 7.62
C VAL A 79 -3.25 -6.73 6.20
N THR A 80 -4.28 -6.09 5.64
CA THR A 80 -4.20 -5.51 4.30
C THR A 80 -3.21 -4.35 4.25
N SER A 81 -3.14 -3.51 5.31
CA SER A 81 -2.12 -2.46 5.41
C SER A 81 -0.71 -3.07 5.34
N GLU A 82 -0.42 -4.10 6.15
CA GLU A 82 0.88 -4.78 6.11
C GLU A 82 1.22 -5.35 4.72
N ILE A 83 0.23 -5.95 4.05
CA ILE A 83 0.40 -6.47 2.70
C ILE A 83 0.76 -5.35 1.72
N PHE A 84 -0.04 -4.28 1.69
CA PHE A 84 0.20 -3.17 0.77
C PHE A 84 1.46 -2.37 1.10
N ASP A 85 1.87 -2.28 2.37
CA ASP A 85 3.14 -1.68 2.76
C ASP A 85 4.36 -2.49 2.23
N LYS A 86 4.25 -3.83 2.20
CA LYS A 86 5.27 -4.67 1.55
C LYS A 86 5.29 -4.50 0.03
N LEU A 87 4.11 -4.35 -0.60
CA LEU A 87 3.99 -4.19 -2.05
C LEU A 87 4.34 -2.77 -2.52
N SER A 88 4.25 -1.73 -1.68
CA SER A 88 4.61 -0.34 -2.03
C SER A 88 6.09 -0.16 -2.36
N ARG A 89 6.93 -1.13 -1.98
CA ARG A 89 8.35 -1.17 -2.38
C ARG A 89 8.56 -1.15 -3.89
N VAL A 90 7.51 -1.32 -4.67
CA VAL A 90 7.56 -1.16 -6.14
C VAL A 90 8.10 0.22 -6.56
N PHE A 91 7.89 1.25 -5.76
CA PHE A 91 8.40 2.61 -6.00
C PHE A 91 9.81 2.86 -5.44
N ASP A 92 10.35 1.91 -4.67
CA ASP A 92 11.70 1.98 -4.08
C ASP A 92 12.75 1.23 -4.92
N GLY A 93 12.42 0.87 -6.16
CA GLY A 93 13.32 0.16 -7.06
C GLY A 93 14.59 0.99 -7.36
N ARG A 94 15.73 0.31 -7.47
CA ARG A 94 17.00 0.95 -7.79
C ARG A 94 17.12 1.26 -9.26
N ASN A 95 17.83 2.36 -9.56
CA ASN A 95 18.10 2.84 -10.91
C ASN A 95 16.80 3.04 -11.72
N PRO A 96 15.83 3.84 -11.21
CA PRO A 96 14.68 4.19 -12.00
C PRO A 96 15.09 4.98 -13.23
N VAL A 97 14.48 4.68 -14.37
CA VAL A 97 14.77 5.34 -15.65
C VAL A 97 13.49 5.99 -16.16
N TYR A 98 13.53 7.29 -16.33
CA TYR A 98 12.49 8.09 -16.97
C TYR A 98 13.11 8.74 -18.22
N ASN A 99 12.97 8.09 -19.35
CA ASN A 99 13.57 8.53 -20.60
C ASN A 99 12.50 9.05 -21.57
N TYR A 100 12.52 10.35 -21.84
CA TYR A 100 11.63 11.03 -22.77
C TYR A 100 12.45 11.57 -23.95
N GLN A 101 12.02 11.24 -25.16
CA GLN A 101 12.69 11.66 -26.39
C GLN A 101 11.86 12.74 -27.09
N PHE A 102 12.49 13.86 -27.34
CA PHE A 102 11.93 14.99 -28.08
C PHE A 102 12.84 15.38 -29.24
N LYS A 103 12.27 15.96 -30.29
CA LYS A 103 13.04 16.56 -31.39
C LYS A 103 13.70 17.88 -30.98
N SER A 104 13.12 18.59 -29.99
CA SER A 104 13.61 19.84 -29.43
C SER A 104 14.13 19.63 -28.01
N SER A 105 15.31 20.20 -27.70
CA SER A 105 15.84 20.22 -26.35
C SER A 105 15.03 21.13 -25.40
N GLU A 106 14.46 22.21 -25.95
CA GLU A 106 13.63 23.15 -25.20
C GLU A 106 12.33 22.48 -24.71
N ASP A 107 11.69 21.67 -25.57
CA ASP A 107 10.49 20.92 -25.20
C ASP A 107 10.78 19.84 -24.15
N ARG A 108 11.97 19.21 -24.24
CA ARG A 108 12.41 18.26 -23.20
C ARG A 108 12.60 18.93 -21.85
N ASP A 109 13.22 20.10 -21.81
CA ASP A 109 13.49 20.83 -20.57
C ASP A 109 12.19 21.39 -19.97
N ASP A 110 11.25 21.85 -20.82
CA ASP A 110 9.89 22.24 -20.41
C ASP A 110 9.09 21.05 -19.85
N TRP A 111 9.22 19.87 -20.49
CA TRP A 111 8.59 18.65 -19.99
C TRP A 111 9.11 18.23 -18.60
N GLU A 112 10.41 18.29 -18.36
CA GLU A 112 10.99 17.97 -17.06
C GLU A 112 10.47 18.90 -15.95
N TYR A 113 10.27 20.18 -16.25
CA TYR A 113 9.61 21.12 -15.34
C TYR A 113 8.13 20.78 -15.17
N TYR A 114 7.39 20.62 -16.28
CA TYR A 114 5.95 20.35 -16.24
C TYR A 114 5.62 19.08 -15.46
N ARG A 115 6.35 18.01 -15.71
CA ARG A 115 6.19 16.72 -15.04
C ARG A 115 6.41 16.83 -13.52
N LYS A 116 7.48 17.50 -13.10
CA LYS A 116 7.87 17.58 -11.67
C LYS A 116 7.05 18.59 -10.89
N ASP A 117 6.84 19.77 -11.46
CA ASP A 117 6.27 20.91 -10.74
C ASP A 117 4.76 21.04 -10.91
N VAL A 118 4.21 20.65 -12.07
CA VAL A 118 2.77 20.71 -12.33
C VAL A 118 2.10 19.36 -12.04
N LEU A 119 2.56 18.29 -12.67
CA LEU A 119 1.97 16.95 -12.50
C LEU A 119 2.40 16.27 -11.20
N LYS A 120 3.43 16.78 -10.50
CA LYS A 120 3.96 16.23 -9.23
C LYS A 120 4.47 14.80 -9.34
N GLU A 121 5.04 14.44 -10.48
CA GLU A 121 5.63 13.12 -10.67
C GLU A 121 7.07 13.03 -10.12
N PRO A 122 7.48 11.89 -9.59
CA PRO A 122 6.75 10.62 -9.54
C PRO A 122 5.82 10.46 -8.34
N SER A 123 5.73 11.47 -7.44
CA SER A 123 5.03 11.32 -6.16
C SER A 123 3.53 11.03 -6.31
N VAL A 124 2.85 11.60 -7.31
CA VAL A 124 1.42 11.34 -7.57
C VAL A 124 1.13 9.86 -7.82
N TRP A 125 2.06 9.11 -8.43
CA TRP A 125 1.91 7.68 -8.67
C TRP A 125 2.07 6.86 -7.39
N SER A 126 3.00 7.24 -6.52
CA SER A 126 3.22 6.56 -5.23
C SER A 126 2.20 6.94 -4.15
N THR A 127 1.45 8.03 -4.33
CA THR A 127 0.38 8.47 -3.43
C THR A 127 -1.00 8.14 -4.00
N ASP A 128 -1.50 8.96 -4.93
CA ASP A 128 -2.85 8.85 -5.48
C ASP A 128 -3.02 7.59 -6.33
N GLY A 129 -2.02 7.26 -7.15
CA GLY A 129 -1.98 6.01 -7.91
C GLY A 129 -2.01 4.79 -6.99
N TRP A 130 -1.22 4.82 -5.92
CA TRP A 130 -1.19 3.74 -4.93
C TRP A 130 -2.51 3.62 -4.15
N ASP A 131 -3.15 4.73 -3.79
CA ASP A 131 -4.47 4.71 -3.15
C ASP A 131 -5.55 4.09 -4.05
N ASN A 132 -5.56 4.46 -5.34
CA ASN A 132 -6.45 3.85 -6.32
C ASN A 132 -6.16 2.36 -6.52
N PHE A 133 -4.88 1.96 -6.55
CA PHE A 133 -4.50 0.54 -6.62
C PHE A 133 -5.00 -0.28 -5.42
N LYS A 134 -4.97 0.28 -4.22
CA LYS A 134 -5.48 -0.38 -3.01
C LYS A 134 -7.00 -0.48 -2.97
N HIS A 135 -7.71 0.56 -3.39
CA HIS A 135 -9.12 0.73 -3.06
C HIS A 135 -10.04 0.82 -4.27
N ARG A 136 -9.52 1.17 -5.46
CA ARG A 136 -10.28 1.46 -6.67
C ARG A 136 -9.60 0.92 -7.92
N ILE A 137 -9.34 -0.39 -7.91
CA ILE A 137 -8.54 -1.05 -8.96
C ILE A 137 -9.16 -0.94 -10.37
N ASN A 138 -10.49 -0.76 -10.46
CA ASN A 138 -11.21 -0.60 -11.73
C ASN A 138 -11.33 0.87 -12.18
N SER A 139 -10.64 1.81 -11.52
CA SER A 139 -10.61 3.21 -11.97
C SER A 139 -10.14 3.32 -13.40
N VAL A 140 -10.63 4.33 -14.10
CA VAL A 140 -10.20 4.68 -15.45
C VAL A 140 -9.27 5.89 -15.38
N LEU A 141 -8.09 5.79 -15.97
CA LEU A 141 -7.22 6.94 -16.18
C LEU A 141 -7.77 7.73 -17.38
N VAL A 142 -7.98 9.02 -17.16
CA VAL A 142 -8.43 9.97 -18.20
C VAL A 142 -7.42 11.10 -18.26
N VAL A 143 -6.98 11.43 -19.48
CA VAL A 143 -6.19 12.63 -19.75
C VAL A 143 -7.12 13.65 -20.37
N ASP A 144 -7.14 14.86 -19.82
CA ASP A 144 -8.04 15.93 -20.20
C ASP A 144 -7.30 17.27 -20.30
N MET A 145 -7.97 18.28 -20.82
CA MET A 145 -7.45 19.62 -21.00
C MET A 145 -8.25 20.61 -20.15
N PRO A 146 -7.61 21.62 -19.54
CA PRO A 146 -8.35 22.66 -18.82
C PRO A 146 -9.20 23.49 -19.78
N GLU A 147 -10.35 23.96 -19.33
CA GLU A 147 -11.27 24.79 -20.13
C GLU A 147 -10.64 26.12 -20.55
N VAL A 148 -9.79 26.67 -19.71
CA VAL A 148 -9.11 27.94 -19.93
C VAL A 148 -7.62 27.68 -19.96
N GLN A 149 -7.01 27.93 -21.10
CA GLN A 149 -5.57 27.86 -21.26
C GLN A 149 -4.95 29.20 -20.82
N VAL A 150 -4.05 29.16 -19.86
CA VAL A 150 -3.37 30.34 -19.31
C VAL A 150 -1.99 30.56 -19.93
N GLY A 151 -1.30 29.46 -20.28
CA GLY A 151 0.05 29.46 -20.83
C GLY A 151 0.10 29.52 -22.36
N GLU A 152 1.32 29.64 -22.89
CA GLU A 152 1.56 29.57 -24.37
C GLU A 152 1.38 28.14 -24.90
N LYS A 153 1.70 27.12 -24.08
CA LYS A 153 1.51 25.70 -24.43
C LYS A 153 0.29 25.15 -23.71
N PRO A 154 -0.41 24.16 -24.29
CA PRO A 154 -1.50 23.45 -23.61
C PRO A 154 -1.06 22.87 -22.27
N GLU A 155 -1.96 22.83 -21.30
CA GLU A 155 -1.71 22.32 -19.95
C GLU A 155 -2.58 21.08 -19.65
N PRO A 156 -2.40 19.95 -20.38
CA PRO A 156 -3.16 18.73 -20.13
C PRO A 156 -2.86 18.15 -18.75
N TYR A 157 -3.89 17.62 -18.13
CA TYR A 157 -3.81 16.96 -16.82
C TYR A 157 -4.43 15.58 -16.88
N PHE A 158 -4.26 14.78 -15.84
CA PHE A 158 -4.89 13.47 -15.75
C PHE A 158 -5.50 13.24 -14.38
N PHE A 159 -6.45 12.29 -14.33
CA PHE A 159 -7.09 11.90 -13.09
C PHE A 159 -7.58 10.45 -13.15
N TRP A 160 -7.80 9.86 -11.97
CA TRP A 160 -8.42 8.55 -11.81
C TRP A 160 -9.93 8.72 -11.69
N LEU A 161 -10.66 8.38 -12.73
CA LEU A 161 -12.12 8.37 -12.73
C LEU A 161 -12.61 7.09 -12.02
N PRO A 162 -13.36 7.20 -10.90
CA PRO A 162 -13.97 6.04 -10.27
C PRO A 162 -14.93 5.34 -11.23
N ILE A 163 -14.91 3.99 -11.25
CA ILE A 163 -15.83 3.21 -12.10
C ILE A 163 -17.31 3.51 -11.78
N ALA A 164 -17.61 3.95 -10.56
CA ALA A 164 -18.95 4.35 -10.16
C ALA A 164 -19.49 5.58 -10.90
N ASN A 165 -18.60 6.43 -11.43
CA ASN A 165 -18.97 7.64 -12.17
C ASN A 165 -19.05 7.37 -13.70
N VAL A 166 -18.66 6.19 -14.16
CA VAL A 166 -18.77 5.79 -15.56
C VAL A 166 -20.21 5.40 -15.88
N LEU A 167 -20.77 5.98 -16.92
CA LEU A 167 -22.13 5.69 -17.41
C LEU A 167 -22.11 4.63 -18.52
N SER A 168 -21.19 4.77 -19.46
CA SER A 168 -21.07 3.88 -20.62
C SER A 168 -19.63 3.87 -21.12
N TYR A 169 -19.15 2.74 -21.58
CA TYR A 169 -17.85 2.63 -22.23
C TYR A 169 -17.83 1.45 -23.20
N ARG A 170 -16.85 1.49 -24.09
CA ARG A 170 -16.44 0.36 -24.91
C ARG A 170 -14.92 0.33 -24.98
N THR A 171 -14.32 -0.85 -24.80
CA THR A 171 -12.88 -1.04 -24.96
C THR A 171 -12.48 -1.18 -26.44
N CYS A 172 -11.22 -0.87 -26.75
CA CYS A 172 -10.67 -1.09 -28.07
C CYS A 172 -10.47 -2.60 -28.27
N GLY A 173 -10.95 -3.14 -29.40
CA GLY A 173 -10.88 -4.59 -29.65
C GLY A 173 -9.47 -5.18 -29.77
N LYS A 174 -8.43 -4.34 -29.90
CA LYS A 174 -7.01 -4.73 -29.94
C LYS A 174 -6.34 -4.64 -28.57
N ASP A 175 -6.79 -3.71 -27.74
CA ASP A 175 -6.32 -3.49 -26.37
C ASP A 175 -7.53 -3.39 -25.43
N CYS A 176 -7.72 -4.41 -24.61
CA CYS A 176 -8.83 -4.44 -23.65
C CYS A 176 -8.71 -3.41 -22.52
N ASN A 177 -7.58 -2.72 -22.39
CA ASN A 177 -7.41 -1.67 -21.39
C ASN A 177 -7.70 -0.29 -21.95
N LEU A 178 -7.45 -0.06 -23.25
CA LEU A 178 -7.71 1.21 -23.91
C LEU A 178 -9.20 1.35 -24.24
N MET A 179 -9.78 2.52 -23.97
CA MET A 179 -11.15 2.81 -24.32
C MET A 179 -11.27 3.16 -25.82
N ALA A 180 -12.33 2.66 -26.47
CA ALA A 180 -12.75 3.18 -27.77
C ALA A 180 -13.60 4.44 -27.58
N TYR A 181 -14.40 4.48 -26.53
CA TYR A 181 -15.05 5.67 -26.00
C TYR A 181 -15.38 5.47 -24.52
N ILE A 182 -15.55 6.58 -23.82
CA ILE A 182 -16.03 6.62 -22.43
C ILE A 182 -17.04 7.75 -22.26
N MET A 183 -18.08 7.48 -21.49
CA MET A 183 -19.07 8.46 -21.03
C MET A 183 -19.17 8.41 -19.53
N TYR A 184 -19.03 9.54 -18.83
CA TYR A 184 -19.04 9.61 -17.37
C TYR A 184 -19.70 10.88 -16.84
N VAL A 185 -19.99 10.88 -15.54
CA VAL A 185 -20.53 12.01 -14.80
C VAL A 185 -19.42 12.69 -14.02
N THR A 186 -19.30 14.02 -14.13
CA THR A 186 -18.42 14.84 -13.31
C THR A 186 -19.03 15.13 -11.93
N ASP A 187 -18.20 15.63 -11.00
CA ASP A 187 -18.67 16.05 -9.68
C ASP A 187 -19.72 17.19 -9.74
N GLU A 188 -19.69 17.99 -10.81
CA GLU A 188 -20.69 19.02 -11.10
C GLU A 188 -21.99 18.46 -11.71
N ASN A 189 -22.12 17.13 -11.81
CA ASN A 189 -23.25 16.44 -12.43
C ASN A 189 -23.39 16.71 -13.94
N LYS A 190 -22.30 17.09 -14.61
CA LYS A 190 -22.24 17.20 -16.07
C LYS A 190 -21.87 15.86 -16.69
N ILE A 191 -22.27 15.63 -17.94
CA ILE A 191 -21.96 14.41 -18.66
C ILE A 191 -20.87 14.70 -19.68
N VAL A 192 -19.79 13.96 -19.59
CA VAL A 192 -18.65 14.03 -20.51
C VAL A 192 -18.61 12.76 -21.36
N TYR A 193 -18.40 12.93 -22.64
CA TYR A 193 -18.13 11.88 -23.61
C TYR A 193 -16.79 12.14 -24.30
N ILE A 194 -15.94 11.12 -24.37
CA ILE A 194 -14.65 11.18 -25.06
C ILE A 194 -14.51 9.95 -25.94
N ASP A 195 -14.08 10.13 -27.18
CA ASP A 195 -13.72 9.06 -28.11
C ASP A 195 -12.34 9.29 -28.77
N GLU A 196 -12.09 8.71 -29.92
CA GLU A 196 -10.81 8.83 -30.64
C GLU A 196 -10.53 10.21 -31.25
N GLU A 197 -11.57 11.06 -31.43
CA GLU A 197 -11.48 12.36 -32.07
C GLU A 197 -11.99 13.50 -31.21
N ARG A 198 -13.02 13.24 -30.36
CA ARG A 198 -13.85 14.27 -29.72
C ARG A 198 -13.84 14.20 -28.21
N TYR A 199 -13.91 15.40 -27.62
CA TYR A 199 -14.32 15.65 -26.24
C TYR A 199 -15.62 16.44 -26.28
N VAL A 200 -16.70 15.88 -25.73
CA VAL A 200 -18.01 16.51 -25.71
C VAL A 200 -18.53 16.57 -24.28
N ARG A 201 -18.98 17.74 -23.84
CA ARG A 201 -19.59 17.95 -22.55
C ARG A 201 -21.03 18.43 -22.67
N PHE A 202 -21.89 17.84 -21.88
CA PHE A 202 -23.31 18.17 -21.80
C PHE A 202 -23.70 18.59 -20.40
N ASP A 203 -24.57 19.60 -20.32
CA ASP A 203 -25.33 19.87 -19.11
C ASP A 203 -26.61 19.03 -19.10
N LYS A 204 -27.01 18.54 -17.92
CA LYS A 204 -28.17 17.68 -17.74
C LYS A 204 -29.37 18.50 -17.28
N THR A 205 -30.42 18.55 -18.10
CA THR A 205 -31.68 19.19 -17.70
C THR A 205 -32.48 18.33 -16.71
N ARG A 206 -33.51 18.96 -16.07
CA ARG A 206 -34.44 18.27 -15.18
C ARG A 206 -35.23 17.15 -15.86
N GLU A 207 -35.39 17.19 -17.19
CA GLU A 207 -36.09 16.21 -18.01
C GLU A 207 -35.18 15.11 -18.57
N ASN A 208 -33.93 15.01 -18.11
CA ASN A 208 -32.92 14.07 -18.61
C ASN A 208 -32.44 14.33 -20.06
N ASP A 209 -32.73 15.49 -20.63
CA ASP A 209 -32.18 15.89 -21.91
C ASP A 209 -30.77 16.45 -21.77
N LEU A 210 -29.94 16.20 -22.78
CA LEU A 210 -28.56 16.65 -22.85
C LEU A 210 -28.46 17.94 -23.66
N ILE A 211 -28.07 19.04 -22.99
CA ILE A 211 -27.76 20.33 -23.65
C ILE A 211 -26.24 20.35 -23.90
N LEU A 212 -25.85 20.51 -25.15
CA LEU A 212 -24.45 20.64 -25.55
C LEU A 212 -23.83 21.90 -24.94
N GLU A 213 -22.72 21.75 -24.22
CA GLU A 213 -21.96 22.84 -23.62
C GLU A 213 -20.61 23.03 -24.34
N VAL A 214 -19.89 21.92 -24.57
CA VAL A 214 -18.57 21.91 -25.22
C VAL A 214 -18.51 20.80 -26.26
N ASP A 215 -17.91 21.08 -27.42
CA ASP A 215 -17.59 20.09 -28.45
C ASP A 215 -16.22 20.45 -29.06
N ASN A 216 -15.19 19.75 -28.61
CA ASN A 216 -13.80 19.99 -29.01
C ASN A 216 -13.21 18.75 -29.69
N MET A 217 -12.32 18.98 -30.67
CA MET A 217 -11.51 17.93 -31.29
C MET A 217 -10.14 17.90 -30.63
N HIS A 218 -9.62 16.71 -30.31
CA HIS A 218 -8.29 16.58 -29.70
C HIS A 218 -7.24 15.93 -30.60
N ASP A 219 -7.60 15.44 -31.79
CA ASP A 219 -6.73 14.92 -32.86
C ASP A 219 -5.69 13.87 -32.47
N LEU A 220 -5.92 13.12 -31.36
CA LEU A 220 -5.02 12.07 -30.92
C LEU A 220 -5.12 10.78 -31.74
N GLY A 221 -6.26 10.54 -32.40
CA GLY A 221 -6.54 9.29 -33.11
C GLY A 221 -6.81 8.08 -32.23
N TYR A 222 -6.92 8.27 -30.92
CA TYR A 222 -7.37 7.28 -29.92
C TYR A 222 -8.03 8.00 -28.75
N CYS A 223 -8.88 7.29 -28.00
CA CYS A 223 -9.52 7.84 -26.81
C CYS A 223 -8.48 8.02 -25.68
N PRO A 224 -8.30 9.24 -25.11
CA PRO A 224 -7.34 9.51 -24.05
C PRO A 224 -7.79 8.96 -22.69
N ALA A 225 -8.36 7.76 -22.68
CA ALA A 225 -8.83 7.06 -21.49
C ALA A 225 -8.51 5.57 -21.55
N ARG A 226 -8.08 5.00 -20.44
CA ARG A 226 -7.83 3.56 -20.30
C ARG A 226 -8.14 3.08 -18.89
N PHE A 227 -8.39 1.78 -18.73
CA PHE A 227 -8.37 1.20 -17.38
C PHE A 227 -6.99 1.43 -16.73
N PHE A 228 -7.02 1.85 -15.47
CA PHE A 228 -5.80 2.07 -14.72
C PHE A 228 -4.99 0.76 -14.60
N TRP A 229 -5.66 -0.36 -14.29
CA TRP A 229 -5.00 -1.63 -14.06
C TRP A 229 -5.21 -2.60 -15.22
N SER A 230 -4.20 -3.43 -15.49
CA SER A 230 -4.23 -4.35 -16.65
C SER A 230 -4.70 -5.77 -16.28
N ASP A 231 -4.41 -6.23 -15.06
CA ASP A 231 -4.79 -7.58 -14.64
C ASP A 231 -6.30 -7.71 -14.46
N SER A 232 -6.90 -8.74 -15.06
CA SER A 232 -8.34 -8.99 -15.04
C SER A 232 -8.68 -10.34 -14.41
N ILE A 233 -9.95 -10.51 -14.02
CA ILE A 233 -10.44 -11.73 -13.36
C ILE A 233 -10.36 -12.95 -14.29
N SER A 234 -10.61 -12.74 -15.58
CA SER A 234 -10.50 -13.79 -16.61
C SER A 234 -10.39 -13.17 -18.01
N LEU A 235 -9.97 -13.97 -18.98
CA LEU A 235 -9.97 -13.57 -20.39
C LEU A 235 -11.38 -13.31 -20.96
N SER A 236 -12.40 -13.91 -20.35
CA SER A 236 -13.81 -13.70 -20.74
C SER A 236 -14.42 -12.44 -20.12
N GLU A 237 -13.82 -11.91 -19.05
CA GLU A 237 -14.23 -10.68 -18.36
C GLU A 237 -13.01 -9.75 -18.19
N PRO A 238 -12.43 -9.26 -19.29
CA PRO A 238 -11.21 -8.45 -19.24
C PRO A 238 -11.41 -7.06 -18.60
N ASP A 239 -12.64 -6.62 -18.52
CA ASP A 239 -13.01 -5.30 -18.00
C ASP A 239 -13.08 -5.26 -16.46
N ILE A 240 -13.12 -6.43 -15.80
CA ILE A 240 -13.13 -6.50 -14.33
C ILE A 240 -11.69 -6.70 -13.85
N LYS A 241 -11.13 -5.66 -13.27
CA LYS A 241 -9.73 -5.64 -12.82
C LYS A 241 -9.61 -6.22 -11.41
N ILE A 242 -8.48 -6.89 -11.16
CA ILE A 242 -8.23 -7.58 -9.88
C ILE A 242 -7.10 -6.93 -9.09
N SER A 243 -7.34 -6.78 -7.79
CA SER A 243 -6.32 -6.44 -6.80
C SER A 243 -5.50 -7.68 -6.42
N PRO A 244 -4.27 -7.53 -5.92
CA PRO A 244 -3.49 -8.63 -5.37
C PRO A 244 -4.21 -9.47 -4.30
N ILE A 245 -5.17 -8.88 -3.59
CA ILE A 245 -5.95 -9.57 -2.54
C ILE A 245 -7.24 -10.22 -3.03
N THR A 246 -7.58 -10.08 -4.32
CA THR A 246 -8.87 -10.56 -4.86
C THR A 246 -9.10 -12.05 -4.64
N SER A 247 -8.09 -12.89 -4.81
CA SER A 247 -8.17 -14.35 -4.59
C SER A 247 -8.41 -14.72 -3.13
N GLU A 248 -8.08 -13.84 -2.19
CA GLU A 248 -8.10 -14.10 -0.76
C GLU A 248 -9.29 -13.46 -0.03
N LEU A 249 -10.23 -12.83 -0.74
CA LEU A 249 -11.34 -12.10 -0.11
C LEU A 249 -12.19 -12.98 0.80
N ASP A 250 -12.41 -14.26 0.45
CA ASP A 250 -13.12 -15.20 1.32
C ASP A 250 -12.29 -15.59 2.55
N SER A 251 -10.98 -15.71 2.41
CA SER A 251 -10.04 -15.96 3.52
C SER A 251 -9.99 -14.77 4.48
N PHE A 252 -10.10 -13.53 3.97
CA PHE A 252 -10.28 -12.32 4.81
C PHE A 252 -11.60 -12.33 5.57
N ASP A 253 -12.71 -12.78 4.97
CA ASP A 253 -13.98 -12.97 5.67
C ASP A 253 -13.81 -13.96 6.85
N TRP A 254 -13.14 -15.09 6.65
CA TRP A 254 -12.85 -16.08 7.69
C TRP A 254 -11.95 -15.52 8.80
N TYR A 255 -10.89 -14.80 8.43
CA TYR A 255 -10.02 -14.15 9.42
C TYR A 255 -10.81 -13.13 10.27
N LEU A 256 -11.69 -12.34 9.64
CA LEU A 256 -12.54 -11.38 10.35
C LEU A 256 -13.51 -12.09 11.30
N TYR A 257 -14.08 -13.22 10.87
CA TYR A 257 -14.94 -14.04 11.73
C TYR A 257 -14.18 -14.55 12.96
N TYR A 258 -13.04 -15.22 12.79
CA TYR A 258 -12.26 -15.77 13.91
C TYR A 258 -11.75 -14.68 14.85
N SER A 259 -11.24 -13.59 14.33
CA SER A 259 -10.74 -12.48 15.15
C SER A 259 -11.85 -11.78 15.95
N THR A 260 -13.10 -11.78 15.45
CA THR A 260 -14.26 -11.26 16.18
C THR A 260 -14.78 -12.26 17.20
N ALA A 261 -14.92 -13.54 16.83
CA ALA A 261 -15.38 -14.61 17.72
C ALA A 261 -14.43 -14.82 18.90
N LYS A 262 -13.11 -14.70 18.69
CA LYS A 262 -12.10 -14.79 19.75
C LYS A 262 -12.34 -13.79 20.88
N LYS A 263 -12.80 -12.56 20.60
CA LYS A 263 -13.10 -11.56 21.65
C LYS A 263 -14.10 -12.08 22.66
N HIS A 264 -15.07 -12.89 22.21
CA HIS A 264 -16.04 -13.52 23.09
C HIS A 264 -15.38 -14.57 24.00
N LEU A 265 -14.48 -15.39 23.44
CA LEU A 265 -13.71 -16.37 24.22
C LEU A 265 -12.78 -15.70 25.23
N ASP A 266 -12.12 -14.61 24.85
CA ASP A 266 -11.25 -13.82 25.72
C ASP A 266 -12.00 -13.27 26.94
N LEU A 267 -13.30 -12.88 26.76
CA LEU A 267 -14.13 -12.45 27.89
C LEU A 267 -14.38 -13.58 28.88
N TYR A 268 -14.69 -14.79 28.41
CA TYR A 268 -14.91 -15.94 29.29
C TYR A 268 -13.61 -16.43 29.95
N ALA A 269 -12.47 -16.30 29.30
CA ALA A 269 -11.17 -16.58 29.85
C ALA A 269 -10.80 -15.58 30.96
N SER A 270 -11.13 -14.30 30.78
CA SER A 270 -10.87 -13.21 31.72
C SER A 270 -11.86 -13.22 32.91
N TYR A 271 -13.11 -13.58 32.64
CA TYR A 271 -14.19 -13.58 33.62
C TYR A 271 -14.90 -14.95 33.62
N PRO A 272 -14.37 -15.96 34.32
CA PRO A 272 -14.95 -17.30 34.37
C PRO A 272 -16.36 -17.26 34.95
N ILE A 273 -17.15 -18.28 34.61
CA ILE A 273 -18.47 -18.48 35.17
C ILE A 273 -18.29 -19.24 36.49
N TYR A 274 -18.96 -18.80 37.52
CA TYR A 274 -18.99 -19.54 38.80
C TYR A 274 -20.31 -20.30 38.91
N SER A 275 -20.26 -21.51 39.42
CA SER A 275 -21.43 -22.29 39.76
C SER A 275 -21.42 -22.71 41.21
N GLY A 276 -22.59 -22.77 41.80
CA GLY A 276 -22.77 -23.24 43.17
C GLY A 276 -24.15 -23.83 43.33
N TYR A 277 -24.37 -24.48 44.48
CA TYR A 277 -25.66 -25.06 44.73
C TYR A 277 -26.71 -23.99 45.05
N GLU A 278 -27.94 -24.25 44.58
CA GLU A 278 -29.10 -23.42 44.85
C GLU A 278 -29.32 -23.21 46.33
N ARG A 279 -29.59 -21.99 46.72
CA ARG A 279 -29.94 -21.61 48.09
C ARG A 279 -31.28 -20.92 48.08
N ASP A 280 -32.08 -21.14 49.10
CA ASP A 280 -33.32 -20.40 49.29
C ASP A 280 -33.07 -18.91 49.24
N CYS A 281 -33.85 -18.23 48.43
CA CYS A 281 -33.77 -16.78 48.30
C CYS A 281 -34.57 -16.12 49.42
N HIS A 282 -33.90 -15.42 50.31
CA HIS A 282 -34.56 -14.67 51.39
C HIS A 282 -34.72 -13.18 51.04
N TYR A 283 -35.03 -12.87 49.76
CA TYR A 283 -35.28 -11.51 49.39
C TYR A 283 -36.61 -11.03 49.97
N GLU A 284 -36.54 -9.94 50.70
CA GLU A 284 -37.69 -9.13 51.13
C GLU A 284 -37.43 -7.67 50.74
N SER A 285 -38.44 -6.95 50.26
CA SER A 285 -38.35 -5.53 50.00
C SER A 285 -38.15 -4.75 51.31
N HIS A 286 -37.59 -3.52 51.21
CA HIS A 286 -37.28 -2.69 52.37
C HIS A 286 -38.51 -2.39 53.27
N ASP A 287 -39.69 -2.48 52.74
CA ASP A 287 -40.98 -2.29 53.45
C ASP A 287 -41.65 -3.62 53.82
N GLY A 288 -40.99 -4.76 53.58
CA GLY A 288 -41.48 -6.11 53.91
C GLY A 288 -42.65 -6.61 53.09
N LYS A 289 -43.09 -5.85 52.06
CA LYS A 289 -44.30 -6.13 51.28
C LYS A 289 -44.12 -7.10 50.14
N GLU A 290 -42.89 -7.29 49.72
CA GLU A 290 -42.53 -8.15 48.59
C GLU A 290 -41.53 -9.21 49.06
N ARG A 291 -41.76 -10.46 48.71
CA ARG A 291 -40.86 -11.56 48.99
C ARG A 291 -40.61 -12.40 47.74
N CYS A 292 -39.45 -13.02 47.69
CA CYS A 292 -39.13 -13.98 46.64
C CYS A 292 -39.81 -15.34 46.94
N ASP A 293 -40.42 -15.87 45.89
CA ASP A 293 -40.88 -17.25 45.86
C ASP A 293 -40.56 -17.84 44.49
N ASP A 294 -39.73 -18.85 44.47
CA ASP A 294 -39.27 -19.55 43.27
C ASP A 294 -38.81 -18.61 42.12
N GLY A 295 -38.03 -17.57 42.48
CA GLY A 295 -37.46 -16.64 41.53
C GLY A 295 -38.36 -15.50 41.06
N PHE A 296 -39.58 -15.41 41.56
CA PHE A 296 -40.53 -14.33 41.25
C PHE A 296 -40.98 -13.63 42.55
N LEU A 297 -41.51 -12.41 42.38
CA LEU A 297 -41.97 -11.62 43.51
C LEU A 297 -43.43 -11.89 43.83
N LYS A 298 -43.75 -12.11 45.12
CA LYS A 298 -45.08 -12.20 45.70
C LYS A 298 -45.32 -11.07 46.70
N ASN A 299 -46.56 -10.62 46.76
CA ASN A 299 -47.02 -9.62 47.72
C ASN A 299 -47.38 -10.29 49.09
N GLU A 300 -47.73 -9.48 50.09
CA GLU A 300 -48.17 -9.94 51.42
C GLU A 300 -49.37 -10.91 51.38
N LYS A 301 -50.19 -10.83 50.32
CA LYS A 301 -51.34 -11.72 50.11
C LYS A 301 -51.00 -13.01 49.38
N ASN A 302 -49.71 -13.25 49.15
CA ASN A 302 -49.19 -14.43 48.43
C ASN A 302 -49.60 -14.47 46.93
N GLU A 303 -49.91 -13.31 46.31
CA GLU A 303 -50.22 -13.18 44.90
C GLU A 303 -48.95 -12.74 44.14
N TRP A 304 -48.82 -13.19 42.89
CA TRP A 304 -47.69 -12.77 42.03
C TRP A 304 -47.76 -11.28 41.68
N ILE A 305 -46.69 -10.56 41.87
CA ILE A 305 -46.55 -9.20 41.40
C ILE A 305 -46.29 -9.27 39.89
N THR A 306 -47.14 -8.66 39.09
CA THR A 306 -47.03 -8.68 37.64
C THR A 306 -46.48 -7.36 37.10
N GLY A 307 -45.60 -7.44 36.10
CA GLY A 307 -45.09 -6.28 35.37
C GLY A 307 -46.12 -5.69 34.38
N ALA A 308 -45.75 -4.63 33.68
CA ALA A 308 -46.59 -3.98 32.67
C ALA A 308 -46.94 -4.92 31.48
N ASP A 309 -46.22 -6.00 31.31
CA ASP A 309 -46.41 -7.04 30.30
C ASP A 309 -47.32 -8.18 30.77
N GLY A 310 -47.89 -8.06 31.97
CA GLY A 310 -48.77 -9.08 32.59
C GLY A 310 -48.08 -10.34 33.07
N LYS A 311 -46.72 -10.40 33.04
CA LYS A 311 -45.95 -11.55 33.55
C LYS A 311 -45.50 -11.32 34.97
N PRO A 312 -45.29 -12.41 35.76
CA PRO A 312 -44.74 -12.30 37.11
C PRO A 312 -43.37 -11.57 37.08
N MET A 313 -43.18 -10.61 37.97
CA MET A 313 -41.92 -9.88 38.12
C MET A 313 -40.87 -10.82 38.69
N ALA A 314 -39.72 -10.90 38.02
CA ALA A 314 -38.59 -11.67 38.46
C ALA A 314 -37.95 -11.03 39.71
N CYS A 315 -37.58 -11.87 40.69
CA CYS A 315 -36.82 -11.43 41.86
C CYS A 315 -35.46 -10.82 41.41
N PRO A 316 -35.09 -9.62 41.88
CA PRO A 316 -33.82 -8.98 41.45
C PRO A 316 -32.60 -9.79 41.88
N ILE A 317 -32.62 -10.48 43.03
CA ILE A 317 -31.54 -11.35 43.46
C ILE A 317 -31.45 -12.60 42.60
N CYS A 318 -32.59 -13.32 42.39
CA CYS A 318 -32.59 -14.53 41.56
C CYS A 318 -32.31 -14.22 40.10
N SER A 319 -32.76 -13.08 39.58
CA SER A 319 -32.47 -12.68 38.21
C SER A 319 -31.02 -12.30 37.99
N SER A 320 -30.32 -11.81 39.01
CA SER A 320 -28.88 -11.52 38.95
C SER A 320 -28.01 -12.79 38.93
N LYS A 321 -28.56 -13.91 39.41
CA LYS A 321 -27.88 -15.23 39.46
C LYS A 321 -28.07 -16.08 38.20
N ARG A 322 -28.86 -15.60 37.21
CA ARG A 322 -29.05 -16.31 35.94
C ARG A 322 -27.81 -16.13 35.05
N LEU A 323 -27.52 -17.19 34.27
CA LEU A 323 -26.43 -17.16 33.30
C LEU A 323 -26.69 -16.05 32.25
N ARG A 324 -25.90 -14.97 32.30
CA ARG A 324 -26.03 -13.81 31.41
C ARG A 324 -24.78 -13.51 30.58
N GLY A 325 -23.71 -14.28 30.79
CA GLY A 325 -22.46 -14.09 30.11
C GLY A 325 -21.23 -14.32 31.00
N ALA A 326 -20.10 -13.81 30.55
CA ALA A 326 -18.83 -13.92 31.28
C ALA A 326 -18.95 -13.29 32.69
N GLY A 327 -18.40 -13.94 33.70
CA GLY A 327 -18.46 -13.49 35.09
C GLY A 327 -19.79 -13.79 35.82
N SER A 328 -20.72 -14.51 35.18
CA SER A 328 -22.02 -14.88 35.80
C SER A 328 -21.84 -15.93 36.86
N TYR A 329 -22.83 -15.98 37.77
CA TYR A 329 -22.98 -17.06 38.75
C TYR A 329 -24.21 -17.89 38.39
N VAL A 330 -24.05 -19.23 38.37
CA VAL A 330 -25.11 -20.21 38.06
C VAL A 330 -25.43 -21.01 39.27
N GLU A 331 -26.70 -21.08 39.65
CA GLU A 331 -27.17 -22.00 40.71
C GLU A 331 -27.58 -23.34 40.10
N ILE A 332 -27.07 -24.42 40.69
CA ILE A 332 -27.36 -25.80 40.31
C ILE A 332 -28.30 -26.40 41.34
N PRO A 333 -29.46 -26.95 40.93
CA PRO A 333 -30.37 -27.61 41.85
C PRO A 333 -29.66 -28.72 42.64
N ILE A 334 -29.96 -28.83 43.95
CA ILE A 334 -29.46 -29.92 44.75
C ILE A 334 -30.16 -31.21 44.33
N PRO A 335 -29.42 -32.29 43.95
CA PRO A 335 -30.07 -33.54 43.55
C PRO A 335 -30.88 -34.15 44.72
N ASP A 336 -32.10 -34.57 44.43
CA ASP A 336 -33.01 -35.17 45.44
C ASP A 336 -32.62 -36.60 45.85
N GLU A 337 -31.68 -37.25 45.19
CA GLU A 337 -31.31 -38.62 45.46
C GLU A 337 -30.13 -38.74 46.44
N ILE A 338 -30.31 -39.50 47.49
CA ILE A 338 -29.35 -39.72 48.61
C ILE A 338 -28.02 -40.32 48.14
N HIS A 339 -27.92 -40.87 46.94
CA HIS A 339 -26.71 -41.52 46.42
C HIS A 339 -25.73 -40.62 45.68
N ASN A 340 -26.13 -39.40 45.34
CA ASN A 340 -25.28 -38.40 44.67
C ASN A 340 -25.16 -37.15 45.56
N VAL A 341 -24.70 -37.32 46.80
CA VAL A 341 -24.46 -36.17 47.67
C VAL A 341 -23.34 -35.30 47.05
N PRO A 342 -23.64 -34.04 46.73
CA PRO A 342 -22.62 -33.14 46.21
C PRO A 342 -21.46 -32.99 47.20
N ASP A 343 -20.25 -32.82 46.69
CA ASP A 343 -19.09 -32.53 47.55
C ASP A 343 -19.26 -31.14 48.21
N LEU A 344 -19.82 -31.15 49.41
CA LEU A 344 -20.04 -29.93 50.20
C LEU A 344 -18.76 -29.22 50.63
N LYS A 345 -17.58 -29.85 50.44
CA LYS A 345 -16.28 -29.22 50.73
C LYS A 345 -15.92 -28.12 49.70
N ASN A 346 -16.43 -28.25 48.48
CA ASN A 346 -16.23 -27.26 47.40
C ASN A 346 -17.59 -26.78 46.84
N PRO A 347 -18.34 -25.96 47.61
CA PRO A 347 -19.70 -25.56 47.23
C PRO A 347 -19.75 -24.63 46.03
N ILE A 348 -18.60 -24.06 45.60
CA ILE A 348 -18.48 -23.17 44.45
C ILE A 348 -17.47 -23.78 43.49
N THR A 349 -17.87 -23.97 42.26
CA THR A 349 -17.02 -24.46 41.17
C THR A 349 -16.83 -23.35 40.16
N MET A 350 -15.60 -23.19 39.69
CA MET A 350 -15.29 -22.26 38.61
C MET A 350 -15.33 -23.01 37.28
N LEU A 351 -16.18 -22.54 36.37
CA LEU A 351 -16.23 -23.00 34.98
C LEU A 351 -15.37 -22.07 34.15
N SER A 352 -14.16 -22.48 33.83
CA SER A 352 -13.27 -21.76 32.94
C SER A 352 -13.57 -22.14 31.48
N ALA A 353 -13.20 -21.24 30.53
CA ALA A 353 -13.22 -21.59 29.13
C ALA A 353 -12.30 -22.81 28.89
N ASP A 354 -12.70 -23.66 27.94
CA ASP A 354 -11.86 -24.77 27.50
C ASP A 354 -10.58 -24.20 26.84
N THR A 355 -9.44 -24.52 27.48
CA THR A 355 -8.13 -24.04 26.99
C THR A 355 -7.81 -24.55 25.59
N GLY A 356 -8.24 -25.77 25.23
CA GLY A 356 -8.05 -26.31 23.89
C GLY A 356 -8.79 -25.52 22.82
N SER A 357 -10.03 -25.12 23.07
CA SER A 357 -10.80 -24.26 22.15
C SER A 357 -10.20 -22.87 22.05
N LEU A 358 -9.68 -22.31 23.14
CA LEU A 358 -9.02 -21.00 23.13
C LEU A 358 -7.72 -21.04 22.33
N GLU A 359 -6.87 -22.02 22.58
CA GLU A 359 -5.62 -22.24 21.85
C GLU A 359 -5.86 -22.47 20.35
N TYR A 360 -6.88 -23.27 20.00
CA TYR A 360 -7.28 -23.49 18.62
C TYR A 360 -7.61 -22.16 17.92
N ASN A 361 -8.45 -21.33 18.53
CA ASN A 361 -8.85 -20.05 17.92
C ASN A 361 -7.67 -19.08 17.76
N VAL A 362 -6.76 -19.02 18.74
CA VAL A 362 -5.55 -18.20 18.69
C VAL A 362 -4.63 -18.67 17.56
N ASN A 363 -4.41 -19.99 17.48
CA ASN A 363 -3.56 -20.58 16.45
C ASN A 363 -4.16 -20.42 15.07
N GLU A 364 -5.48 -20.55 14.92
CA GLU A 364 -6.17 -20.39 13.64
C GLU A 364 -6.17 -18.94 13.16
N GLU A 365 -6.41 -17.97 14.06
CA GLU A 365 -6.27 -16.54 13.73
C GLU A 365 -4.84 -16.22 13.24
N LYS A 366 -3.83 -16.74 13.94
CA LYS A 366 -2.43 -16.55 13.55
C LYS A 366 -2.11 -17.21 12.21
N ARG A 367 -2.53 -18.48 12.03
CA ARG A 367 -2.33 -19.23 10.79
C ARG A 367 -2.96 -18.51 9.59
N LEU A 368 -4.22 -18.07 9.70
CA LEU A 368 -4.91 -17.34 8.65
C LEU A 368 -4.22 -16.02 8.30
N ARG A 369 -3.77 -15.26 9.33
CA ARG A 369 -3.03 -14.03 9.10
C ARG A 369 -1.74 -14.27 8.32
N GLU A 370 -0.95 -15.25 8.74
CA GLU A 370 0.31 -15.62 8.07
C GLU A 370 0.06 -16.11 6.65
N GLU A 371 -0.96 -16.93 6.44
CA GLU A 371 -1.36 -17.46 5.13
C GLU A 371 -1.80 -16.32 4.19
N LEU A 372 -2.63 -15.38 4.65
CA LEU A 372 -3.06 -14.21 3.89
C LEU A 372 -1.87 -13.35 3.43
N VAL A 373 -0.96 -13.03 4.35
CA VAL A 373 0.24 -12.25 4.00
C VAL A 373 1.09 -13.02 3.00
N ARG A 374 1.34 -14.31 3.24
CA ARG A 374 2.19 -15.15 2.40
C ARG A 374 1.61 -15.37 0.99
N SER A 375 0.31 -15.63 0.87
CA SER A 375 -0.32 -15.90 -0.43
C SER A 375 -0.23 -14.67 -1.35
N VAL A 376 -0.43 -13.49 -0.80
CA VAL A 376 -0.42 -12.23 -1.57
C VAL A 376 1.00 -11.75 -1.84
N THR A 377 1.87 -11.70 -0.85
CA THR A 377 3.23 -11.17 -1.01
C THR A 377 4.24 -12.19 -1.52
N GLY A 378 3.93 -13.50 -1.42
CA GLY A 378 4.84 -14.57 -1.81
C GLY A 378 6.00 -14.81 -0.83
N GLY A 379 6.14 -13.98 0.22
CA GLY A 379 7.14 -14.15 1.25
C GLY A 379 6.69 -15.14 2.32
N GLU A 380 7.60 -15.83 3.00
CA GLU A 380 7.29 -16.50 4.24
C GLU A 380 6.84 -15.44 5.26
N GLY A 381 5.66 -15.64 5.86
CA GLY A 381 5.21 -14.86 7.01
C GLY A 381 6.30 -14.87 8.07
N GLU A 382 6.27 -13.93 9.01
CA GLU A 382 7.30 -13.71 10.03
C GLU A 382 8.03 -15.01 10.37
N LEU A 383 9.24 -15.16 9.84
CA LEU A 383 10.12 -16.27 10.14
C LEU A 383 10.21 -16.32 11.66
N ASN A 384 9.73 -17.41 12.25
CA ASN A 384 9.74 -17.60 13.70
C ASN A 384 11.13 -17.22 14.22
N ARG A 385 11.22 -16.13 14.97
CA ARG A 385 12.47 -15.61 15.55
C ARG A 385 13.21 -16.61 16.45
N SER A 386 12.63 -17.79 16.66
CA SER A 386 13.19 -18.87 17.49
C SER A 386 14.07 -19.86 16.74
N GLU A 387 14.05 -19.89 15.40
CA GLU A 387 14.92 -20.77 14.61
C GLU A 387 15.91 -19.93 13.84
N ALA A 388 17.18 -20.35 13.83
CA ALA A 388 18.24 -19.71 13.06
C ALA A 388 17.90 -19.75 11.57
N ILE A 389 17.44 -18.60 11.05
CA ILE A 389 17.04 -18.47 9.66
C ILE A 389 18.28 -18.48 8.80
N ASN A 390 18.34 -19.41 7.87
CA ASN A 390 19.43 -19.49 6.92
C ASN A 390 19.26 -18.37 5.88
N GLU A 391 20.35 -17.63 5.57
CA GLU A 391 20.39 -16.57 4.55
C GLU A 391 19.72 -16.98 3.21
N LYS A 392 19.82 -18.26 2.84
CA LYS A 392 19.16 -18.81 1.64
C LYS A 392 17.62 -18.77 1.70
N GLN A 393 17.02 -18.92 2.89
CA GLN A 393 15.57 -18.86 3.07
C GLN A 393 15.06 -17.42 2.95
N VAL A 394 15.82 -16.46 3.49
CA VAL A 394 15.53 -15.02 3.35
C VAL A 394 15.60 -14.62 1.88
N LYS A 395 16.61 -15.06 1.14
CA LYS A 395 16.74 -14.78 -0.30
C LYS A 395 15.59 -15.41 -1.11
N ALA A 396 15.21 -16.65 -0.83
CA ALA A 396 14.11 -17.32 -1.53
C ALA A 396 12.75 -16.62 -1.29
N GLY A 397 12.48 -16.16 -0.07
CA GLY A 397 11.31 -15.35 0.24
C GLY A 397 11.29 -14.03 -0.53
N PHE A 398 12.47 -13.41 -0.67
CA PHE A 398 12.63 -12.17 -1.46
C PHE A 398 12.44 -12.38 -2.96
N GLU A 399 12.89 -13.49 -3.52
CA GLU A 399 12.69 -13.81 -4.95
C GLU A 399 11.20 -13.92 -5.29
N SER A 400 10.41 -14.53 -4.40
CA SER A 400 8.96 -14.63 -4.58
C SER A 400 8.29 -13.25 -4.52
N LEU A 401 8.64 -12.42 -3.53
CA LEU A 401 8.17 -11.04 -3.42
C LEU A 401 8.58 -10.22 -4.65
N THR A 402 9.83 -10.33 -5.10
CA THR A 402 10.36 -9.63 -6.28
C THR A 402 9.54 -9.95 -7.53
N THR A 403 9.11 -11.20 -7.70
CA THR A 403 8.25 -11.60 -8.83
C THR A 403 6.90 -10.87 -8.78
N LYS A 404 6.28 -10.75 -7.59
CA LYS A 404 5.03 -10.00 -7.40
C LYS A 404 5.24 -8.50 -7.65
N LEU A 405 6.31 -7.93 -7.10
CA LEU A 405 6.66 -6.51 -7.30
C LEU A 405 6.90 -6.19 -8.78
N ASN A 406 7.60 -7.05 -9.52
CA ASN A 406 7.80 -6.87 -10.96
C ASN A 406 6.49 -6.87 -11.76
N ARG A 407 5.49 -7.65 -11.35
CA ARG A 407 4.16 -7.63 -11.98
C ARG A 407 3.45 -6.31 -11.70
N ILE A 408 3.45 -5.86 -10.44
CA ILE A 408 2.84 -4.59 -10.04
C ILE A 408 3.55 -3.42 -10.71
N LYS A 409 4.89 -3.42 -10.71
CA LYS A 409 5.73 -2.44 -11.39
C LYS A 409 5.31 -2.23 -12.84
N ARG A 410 5.19 -3.33 -13.59
CA ARG A 410 4.79 -3.28 -15.00
C ARG A 410 3.43 -2.59 -15.19
N GLY A 411 2.45 -2.88 -14.33
CA GLY A 411 1.15 -2.24 -14.41
C GLY A 411 1.21 -0.73 -14.21
N PHE A 412 2.01 -0.25 -13.25
CA PHE A 412 2.23 1.18 -13.04
C PHE A 412 3.01 1.82 -14.19
N GLU A 413 4.07 1.18 -14.67
CA GLU A 413 4.87 1.66 -15.81
C GLU A 413 4.02 1.82 -17.08
N GLU A 414 3.16 0.85 -17.38
CA GLU A 414 2.23 0.91 -18.51
C GLU A 414 1.22 2.04 -18.35
N ALA A 415 0.67 2.20 -17.15
CA ALA A 415 -0.29 3.25 -16.85
C ALA A 415 0.34 4.65 -16.98
N GLN A 416 1.51 4.85 -16.38
CA GLN A 416 2.24 6.12 -16.47
C GLN A 416 2.71 6.40 -17.90
N THR A 417 3.22 5.40 -18.60
CA THR A 417 3.64 5.56 -20.00
C THR A 417 2.49 6.04 -20.90
N PHE A 418 1.28 5.52 -20.68
CA PHE A 418 0.09 5.98 -21.40
C PHE A 418 -0.22 7.45 -21.09
N VAL A 419 -0.25 7.80 -19.81
CA VAL A 419 -0.57 9.18 -19.38
C VAL A 419 0.46 10.16 -19.90
N ASP A 420 1.75 9.90 -19.68
CA ASP A 420 2.83 10.80 -20.06
C ASP A 420 2.92 10.96 -21.59
N SER A 421 2.75 9.86 -22.34
CA SER A 421 2.72 9.92 -23.81
C SER A 421 1.56 10.76 -24.30
N THR A 422 0.37 10.59 -23.72
CA THR A 422 -0.83 11.33 -24.12
C THR A 422 -0.69 12.82 -23.79
N ILE A 423 -0.19 13.14 -22.61
CA ILE A 423 0.08 14.53 -22.19
C ILE A 423 1.13 15.17 -23.12
N CYS A 424 2.22 14.45 -23.41
CA CYS A 424 3.28 14.94 -24.30
C CYS A 424 2.75 15.19 -25.72
N LEU A 425 1.91 14.31 -26.24
CA LEU A 425 1.28 14.50 -27.57
C LEU A 425 0.37 15.72 -27.59
N LEU A 426 -0.46 15.92 -26.56
CA LEU A 426 -1.34 17.08 -26.45
C LEU A 426 -0.58 18.39 -26.28
N ARG A 427 0.54 18.40 -25.56
CA ARG A 427 1.30 19.61 -25.23
C ARG A 427 2.35 19.97 -26.30
N TYR A 428 3.02 18.98 -26.90
CA TYR A 428 4.17 19.17 -27.80
C TYR A 428 3.95 18.64 -29.22
N GLY A 429 2.84 17.94 -29.48
CA GLY A 429 2.52 17.39 -30.79
C GLY A 429 3.67 16.57 -31.37
N ASP A 430 4.04 16.84 -32.60
CA ASP A 430 5.08 16.14 -33.36
C ASP A 430 6.51 16.28 -32.82
N SER A 431 6.74 17.14 -31.83
CA SER A 431 8.05 17.25 -31.15
C SER A 431 8.32 16.06 -30.25
N PHE A 432 7.28 15.48 -29.64
CA PHE A 432 7.40 14.26 -28.83
C PHE A 432 7.64 13.04 -29.72
N VAL A 433 8.58 12.17 -29.33
CA VAL A 433 8.92 10.96 -30.08
C VAL A 433 8.52 9.70 -29.32
N SER A 434 8.95 9.57 -28.08
CA SER A 434 8.64 8.39 -27.25
C SER A 434 8.95 8.64 -25.77
N CYS A 435 8.35 7.85 -24.90
CA CYS A 435 8.79 7.73 -23.51
C CYS A 435 9.02 6.26 -23.14
N ASN A 436 9.95 6.05 -22.21
CA ASN A 436 10.23 4.76 -21.62
C ASN A 436 10.41 4.94 -20.11
N ILE A 437 9.55 4.32 -19.35
CA ILE A 437 9.51 4.43 -17.89
C ILE A 437 9.85 3.07 -17.28
N ASN A 438 10.80 3.07 -16.36
CA ASN A 438 11.18 1.91 -15.58
C ASN A 438 11.43 2.35 -14.13
N TYR A 439 10.66 1.80 -13.19
CA TYR A 439 10.77 2.12 -11.76
C TYR A 439 11.98 1.46 -11.07
N GLY A 440 12.86 0.84 -11.84
CA GLY A 440 14.04 0.15 -11.35
C GLY A 440 13.92 -1.37 -11.40
N THR A 441 14.97 -2.06 -11.09
CA THR A 441 15.07 -3.52 -11.26
C THR A 441 15.30 -4.28 -9.96
N GLU A 442 15.80 -3.62 -8.93
CA GLU A 442 16.15 -4.23 -7.65
C GLU A 442 15.34 -3.60 -6.52
N PHE A 443 14.54 -4.42 -5.84
CA PHE A 443 13.69 -4.01 -4.70
C PHE A 443 14.28 -4.42 -3.36
N TYR A 444 15.37 -5.18 -3.36
CA TYR A 444 16.06 -5.58 -2.14
C TYR A 444 16.94 -4.43 -1.65
N ILE A 445 16.68 -3.97 -0.44
CA ILE A 445 17.50 -2.96 0.22
C ILE A 445 18.56 -3.72 1.01
N TYR A 446 19.74 -3.87 0.44
CA TYR A 446 20.89 -4.39 1.15
C TYR A 446 21.26 -3.49 2.33
N THR A 447 21.65 -4.08 3.46
CA THR A 447 22.25 -3.29 4.54
C THR A 447 23.65 -2.82 4.13
N PRO A 448 24.17 -1.72 4.73
CA PRO A 448 25.55 -1.29 4.46
C PRO A 448 26.59 -2.39 4.72
N GLU A 449 26.35 -3.24 5.72
CA GLU A 449 27.20 -4.38 6.06
C GLU A 449 27.21 -5.44 4.95
N GLU A 450 26.04 -5.83 4.45
CA GLU A 450 25.92 -6.80 3.34
C GLU A 450 26.59 -6.29 2.06
N LEU A 451 26.42 -5.00 1.75
CA LEU A 451 27.09 -4.38 0.60
C LEU A 451 28.61 -4.33 0.77
N SER A 452 29.08 -4.03 1.98
CA SER A 452 30.50 -3.99 2.30
C SER A 452 31.14 -5.38 2.21
N GLU A 453 30.42 -6.42 2.62
CA GLU A 453 30.86 -7.81 2.49
C GLU A 453 30.89 -8.24 1.01
N ARG A 454 29.84 -7.89 0.25
CA ARG A 454 29.79 -8.13 -1.20
C ARG A 454 30.93 -7.41 -1.92
N TYR A 455 31.25 -6.18 -1.53
CA TYR A 455 32.40 -5.44 -2.09
C TYR A 455 33.72 -6.17 -1.87
N LYS A 456 33.96 -6.70 -0.67
CA LYS A 456 35.17 -7.48 -0.36
C LYS A 456 35.25 -8.73 -1.23
N ILE A 457 34.18 -9.52 -1.30
CA ILE A 457 34.12 -10.74 -2.12
C ILE A 457 34.33 -10.40 -3.60
N MET A 458 33.70 -9.39 -4.14
CA MET A 458 33.87 -8.99 -5.54
C MET A 458 35.29 -8.53 -5.84
N LYS A 459 35.91 -7.79 -4.91
CA LYS A 459 37.31 -7.37 -5.04
C LYS A 459 38.27 -8.58 -5.04
N GLU A 460 38.03 -9.55 -4.14
CA GLU A 460 38.83 -10.78 -4.04
C GLU A 460 38.67 -11.69 -5.27
N THR A 461 37.47 -11.70 -5.89
CA THR A 461 37.19 -12.51 -7.09
C THR A 461 37.60 -11.83 -8.40
N GLY A 462 38.15 -10.62 -8.35
CA GLY A 462 38.69 -9.93 -9.52
C GLY A 462 37.63 -9.26 -10.39
N ALA A 463 36.56 -8.73 -9.77
CA ALA A 463 35.57 -7.93 -10.47
C ALA A 463 36.18 -6.69 -11.14
N SER A 464 35.55 -6.20 -12.19
CA SER A 464 36.00 -5.02 -12.91
C SER A 464 35.94 -3.75 -12.03
N GLU A 465 36.82 -2.79 -12.34
CA GLU A 465 36.85 -1.48 -11.68
C GLU A 465 35.48 -0.80 -11.68
N ALA A 466 34.80 -0.83 -12.81
CA ALA A 466 33.46 -0.24 -12.94
C ALA A 466 32.41 -0.89 -12.03
N GLU A 467 32.49 -2.21 -11.83
CA GLU A 467 31.58 -2.93 -10.93
C GLU A 467 31.87 -2.60 -9.46
N LEU A 468 33.13 -2.47 -9.09
CA LEU A 468 33.54 -2.08 -7.74
C LEU A 468 33.16 -0.64 -7.42
N ASP A 469 33.32 0.29 -8.36
CA ASP A 469 32.92 1.69 -8.20
C ASP A 469 31.39 1.82 -8.08
N ALA A 470 30.63 1.11 -8.90
CA ALA A 470 29.16 1.08 -8.79
C ALA A 470 28.70 0.56 -7.42
N LEU A 471 29.35 -0.48 -6.90
CA LEU A 471 29.01 -1.04 -5.59
C LEU A 471 29.42 -0.09 -4.45
N ARG A 472 30.54 0.61 -4.56
CA ARG A 472 30.96 1.63 -3.59
C ARG A 472 29.99 2.82 -3.55
N GLN A 473 29.54 3.28 -4.71
CA GLN A 473 28.50 4.29 -4.82
C GLN A 473 27.23 3.83 -4.11
N GLN A 474 26.82 2.58 -4.32
CA GLN A 474 25.68 1.96 -3.69
C GLN A 474 25.77 1.91 -2.15
N ILE A 475 26.96 1.64 -1.62
CA ILE A 475 27.23 1.68 -0.17
C ILE A 475 26.99 3.09 0.36
N ILE A 476 27.55 4.10 -0.29
CA ILE A 476 27.39 5.51 0.10
C ILE A 476 25.92 5.93 0.10
N GLU A 477 25.18 5.63 -0.98
CA GLU A 477 23.77 5.95 -1.11
C GLU A 477 22.91 5.27 -0.03
N THR A 478 23.27 4.05 0.35
CA THR A 478 22.51 3.28 1.36
C THR A 478 22.81 3.79 2.78
N GLU A 479 24.08 4.03 3.10
CA GLU A 479 24.53 4.44 4.44
C GLU A 479 24.08 5.87 4.78
N TYR A 480 24.13 6.78 3.78
CA TYR A 480 23.80 8.20 3.98
C TYR A 480 22.46 8.61 3.39
N ARG A 481 21.52 7.67 3.23
CA ARG A 481 20.19 7.91 2.67
C ARG A 481 19.41 9.04 3.39
N ASN A 482 19.63 9.16 4.69
CA ASN A 482 18.96 10.18 5.53
C ASN A 482 19.74 11.51 5.63
N ASP A 483 20.91 11.61 5.02
CA ASP A 483 21.72 12.82 4.95
C ASP A 483 22.14 13.10 3.49
N PRO A 484 21.25 13.74 2.69
CA PRO A 484 21.51 14.01 1.29
C PRO A 484 22.77 14.85 1.05
N THR A 485 23.11 15.74 1.99
CA THR A 485 24.28 16.61 1.88
C THR A 485 25.57 15.80 2.01
N GLN A 486 25.65 14.95 3.02
CA GLN A 486 26.80 14.07 3.23
C GLN A 486 26.92 13.03 2.11
N MET A 487 25.78 12.46 1.67
CA MET A 487 25.71 11.55 0.54
C MET A 487 26.30 12.17 -0.73
N GLN A 488 25.84 13.36 -1.11
CA GLN A 488 26.33 14.08 -2.28
C GLN A 488 27.82 14.40 -2.19
N ARG A 489 28.29 14.79 -1.00
CA ARG A 489 29.71 15.04 -0.74
C ARG A 489 30.56 13.79 -0.99
N LEU A 490 30.15 12.66 -0.45
CA LEU A 490 30.87 11.39 -0.57
C LEU A 490 30.86 10.84 -2.00
N LEU A 491 29.75 11.01 -2.74
CA LEU A 491 29.68 10.66 -4.15
C LEU A 491 30.69 11.47 -4.98
N ILE A 492 30.75 12.79 -4.78
CA ILE A 492 31.76 13.63 -5.43
C ILE A 492 33.18 13.18 -5.07
N LEU A 493 33.45 12.90 -3.78
CA LEU A 493 34.75 12.43 -3.32
C LEU A 493 35.14 11.10 -3.96
N ASN A 494 34.18 10.17 -4.10
CA ASN A 494 34.44 8.89 -4.77
C ASN A 494 34.83 9.07 -6.24
N GLU A 495 34.20 10.02 -6.93
CA GLU A 495 34.40 10.26 -8.36
C GLU A 495 35.74 11.01 -8.66
N ILE A 496 36.17 11.89 -7.74
CA ILE A 496 37.45 12.60 -7.90
C ILE A 496 38.66 11.83 -7.34
N GLU A 497 38.45 10.73 -6.61
CA GLU A 497 39.52 9.89 -6.09
C GLU A 497 40.09 9.00 -7.21
N PRO A 498 41.36 9.17 -7.65
CA PRO A 498 41.95 8.27 -8.64
C PRO A 498 41.99 6.84 -8.10
N TYR A 499 41.57 5.86 -8.94
CA TYR A 499 41.57 4.43 -8.58
C TYR A 499 40.90 4.17 -7.23
N SER A 500 39.64 4.64 -7.07
CA SER A 500 38.91 4.61 -5.80
C SER A 500 38.80 3.21 -5.18
N HIS A 501 38.79 2.15 -6.01
CA HIS A 501 38.75 0.73 -5.63
C HIS A 501 40.06 0.20 -5.01
N LEU A 502 41.20 0.91 -5.18
CA LEU A 502 42.49 0.50 -4.63
C LEU A 502 42.74 1.06 -3.23
N THR A 503 43.37 0.27 -2.38
CA THR A 503 43.93 0.75 -1.12
C THR A 503 45.18 1.59 -1.37
N ARG A 504 45.62 2.36 -0.38
CA ARG A 504 46.89 3.14 -0.49
C ARG A 504 48.10 2.27 -0.76
N GLU A 505 48.15 1.08 -0.13
CA GLU A 505 49.24 0.13 -0.31
C GLU A 505 49.25 -0.47 -1.71
N GLU A 506 48.09 -0.88 -2.22
CA GLU A 506 47.92 -1.38 -3.59
C GLU A 506 48.35 -0.33 -4.62
N ALA A 507 47.93 0.93 -4.44
CA ALA A 507 48.31 2.03 -5.32
C ALA A 507 49.84 2.29 -5.32
N VAL A 508 50.51 2.23 -4.17
CA VAL A 508 51.97 2.35 -4.08
C VAL A 508 52.68 1.20 -4.78
N ASN A 509 52.16 -0.02 -4.70
CA ASN A 509 52.75 -1.18 -5.38
C ASN A 509 52.58 -1.07 -6.89
N LEU A 510 51.39 -0.70 -7.39
CA LEU A 510 51.15 -0.49 -8.83
C LEU A 510 51.97 0.70 -9.40
N TYR A 511 52.28 1.69 -8.59
CA TYR A 511 53.20 2.76 -8.98
C TYR A 511 54.64 2.24 -9.17
N LYS A 512 55.14 1.37 -8.27
CA LYS A 512 56.44 0.74 -8.41
C LYS A 512 56.56 -0.11 -9.67
N GLU A 513 55.45 -0.67 -10.13
CA GLU A 513 55.32 -1.44 -11.37
C GLU A 513 55.10 -0.56 -12.61
N ASN A 514 55.10 0.77 -12.47
CA ASN A 514 54.82 1.77 -13.52
C ASN A 514 53.42 1.66 -14.16
N VAL A 515 52.42 1.16 -13.45
CA VAL A 515 51.05 1.07 -13.92
C VAL A 515 50.28 2.37 -13.64
N ILE A 516 50.56 3.01 -12.51
CA ILE A 516 49.91 4.27 -12.08
C ILE A 516 50.90 5.43 -12.20
N SER A 517 50.39 6.61 -12.63
CA SER A 517 51.21 7.83 -12.70
C SER A 517 51.57 8.36 -11.31
N GLU A 518 52.72 9.03 -11.20
CA GLU A 518 53.14 9.69 -9.94
C GLU A 518 52.16 10.76 -9.51
N GLU A 519 51.56 11.48 -10.47
CA GLU A 519 50.55 12.49 -10.22
C GLU A 519 49.29 11.92 -9.56
N ASP A 520 48.74 10.84 -10.12
CA ASP A 520 47.54 10.20 -9.59
C ASP A 520 47.82 9.56 -8.23
N LEU A 521 48.96 8.94 -8.03
CA LEU A 521 49.38 8.43 -6.72
C LEU A 521 49.42 9.54 -5.68
N ARG A 522 50.04 10.70 -6.00
CA ARG A 522 50.10 11.85 -5.08
C ARG A 522 48.73 12.42 -4.75
N VAL A 523 47.83 12.51 -5.73
CA VAL A 523 46.44 12.90 -5.50
C VAL A 523 45.78 11.94 -4.53
N LYS A 524 45.86 10.62 -4.79
CA LYS A 524 45.26 9.58 -3.95
C LYS A 524 45.75 9.61 -2.51
N LEU A 525 47.06 9.70 -2.30
CA LEU A 525 47.63 9.69 -0.96
C LEU A 525 47.29 10.96 -0.14
N ASN A 526 47.10 12.12 -0.81
CA ASN A 526 46.86 13.41 -0.18
C ASN A 526 45.44 13.95 -0.42
N LEU A 527 44.52 13.16 -0.93
CA LEU A 527 43.17 13.61 -1.30
C LEU A 527 42.48 14.46 -0.23
N PRO A 528 42.41 14.05 1.06
CA PRO A 528 41.74 14.86 2.08
C PRO A 528 42.39 16.25 2.27
N THR A 529 43.71 16.36 2.12
CA THR A 529 44.43 17.63 2.25
C THR A 529 44.17 18.53 1.04
N PHE A 530 44.18 17.96 -0.16
CA PHE A 530 43.93 18.71 -1.39
C PHE A 530 42.46 19.17 -1.49
N VAL A 531 41.52 18.35 -1.07
CA VAL A 531 40.12 18.77 -1.00
C VAL A 531 39.91 19.92 -0.01
N ARG A 532 40.49 19.87 1.20
CA ARG A 532 40.44 20.98 2.17
C ARG A 532 41.11 22.26 1.64
N ARG A 533 42.17 22.12 0.84
CA ARG A 533 42.84 23.25 0.18
C ARG A 533 41.93 23.83 -0.91
N PHE A 534 41.33 22.98 -1.73
CA PHE A 534 40.38 23.38 -2.76
C PHE A 534 39.22 24.17 -2.17
N GLU A 535 38.61 23.66 -1.11
CA GLU A 535 37.47 24.30 -0.43
C GLU A 535 37.85 25.65 0.20
N ARG A 536 39.07 25.84 0.63
CA ARG A 536 39.58 27.12 1.13
C ARG A 536 39.83 28.15 0.02
N GLU A 537 40.33 27.68 -1.13
CA GLU A 537 40.68 28.54 -2.26
C GLU A 537 39.44 28.89 -3.12
N ASN A 538 38.40 28.07 -3.11
CA ASN A 538 37.20 28.25 -3.92
C ASN A 538 35.93 28.36 -3.02
N MET A 539 35.20 27.28 -2.89
CA MET A 539 34.04 27.11 -2.03
C MET A 539 33.82 25.63 -1.75
N ASN A 540 32.82 25.32 -0.90
CA ASN A 540 32.45 23.93 -0.62
C ASN A 540 32.29 23.12 -1.92
N ILE A 541 32.84 21.91 -1.94
CA ILE A 541 32.84 21.03 -3.12
C ILE A 541 31.44 20.73 -3.65
N ILE A 542 30.42 20.78 -2.79
CA ILE A 542 29.02 20.59 -3.18
C ILE A 542 28.52 21.80 -3.98
N GLU A 543 28.80 23.02 -3.49
CA GLU A 543 28.32 24.28 -4.06
C GLU A 543 29.14 24.75 -5.25
N PHE A 544 30.40 24.34 -5.34
CA PHE A 544 31.28 24.70 -6.44
C PHE A 544 30.67 24.25 -7.78
N GLY A 545 30.59 25.19 -8.72
CA GLY A 545 30.13 24.90 -10.06
C GLY A 545 28.66 24.47 -10.16
N SER A 546 27.78 24.93 -9.27
CA SER A 546 26.34 24.63 -9.29
C SER A 546 25.65 25.03 -10.62
N ALA A 547 26.19 26.00 -11.35
CA ALA A 547 25.70 26.41 -12.67
C ALA A 547 26.38 25.65 -13.84
N LEU A 548 27.30 24.73 -13.57
CA LEU A 548 28.03 23.97 -14.59
C LEU A 548 27.40 22.59 -14.77
N ASP A 549 27.60 22.03 -15.96
CA ASP A 549 27.33 20.60 -16.16
C ASP A 549 28.18 19.75 -15.18
N TYR A 550 27.58 18.72 -14.62
CA TYR A 550 28.20 17.90 -13.57
C TYR A 550 29.57 17.34 -14.00
N LYS A 551 29.67 16.83 -15.23
CA LYS A 551 30.94 16.30 -15.78
C LYS A 551 32.03 17.36 -15.84
N LYS A 552 31.69 18.58 -16.28
CA LYS A 552 32.62 19.71 -16.31
C LYS A 552 33.06 20.13 -14.92
N LYS A 553 32.13 20.11 -13.94
CA LYS A 553 32.47 20.37 -12.54
C LYS A 553 33.51 19.39 -12.03
N ILE A 554 33.29 18.08 -12.19
CA ILE A 554 34.22 17.03 -11.76
C ILE A 554 35.59 17.19 -12.46
N GLU A 555 35.62 17.41 -13.76
CA GLU A 555 36.85 17.61 -14.53
C GLU A 555 37.67 18.79 -14.02
N ILE A 556 37.02 19.94 -13.71
CA ILE A 556 37.72 21.11 -13.16
C ILE A 556 38.32 20.79 -11.79
N ILE A 557 37.60 20.08 -10.93
CA ILE A 557 38.09 19.68 -9.61
C ILE A 557 39.32 18.77 -9.77
N ILE A 558 39.22 17.69 -10.57
CA ILE A 558 40.33 16.74 -10.82
C ILE A 558 41.56 17.48 -11.33
N ASN A 559 41.40 18.36 -12.34
CA ASN A 559 42.51 19.12 -12.88
C ASN A 559 43.17 20.06 -11.85
N THR A 560 42.40 20.59 -10.93
CA THR A 560 42.92 21.44 -9.85
C THR A 560 43.67 20.61 -8.82
N LEU A 561 43.15 19.42 -8.43
CA LEU A 561 43.87 18.52 -7.51
C LEU A 561 45.20 18.03 -8.12
N LYS A 562 45.23 17.76 -9.43
CA LYS A 562 46.46 17.41 -10.15
C LYS A 562 47.50 18.56 -10.13
N LYS A 563 47.04 19.83 -10.29
CA LYS A 563 47.93 20.98 -10.13
C LYS A 563 48.53 21.07 -8.72
N TYR A 564 47.76 20.75 -7.69
CA TYR A 564 48.30 20.71 -6.31
C TYR A 564 49.32 19.59 -6.15
N ALA A 565 49.13 18.41 -6.74
CA ALA A 565 50.07 17.31 -6.71
C ALA A 565 51.40 17.68 -7.38
N ASN A 566 51.35 18.39 -8.51
CA ASN A 566 52.53 18.85 -9.24
C ASN A 566 53.27 19.97 -8.50
N GLY A 567 52.54 20.84 -7.77
CA GLY A 567 53.16 21.88 -6.95
C GLY A 567 53.97 21.39 -5.76
N LEU A 568 53.77 20.14 -5.31
CA LEU A 568 54.57 19.50 -4.25
C LEU A 568 55.98 19.05 -4.73
N GLN A 569 56.27 19.02 -6.03
CA GLN A 569 57.59 18.64 -6.56
C GLN A 569 58.70 19.63 -6.19
N ASN A 570 58.37 20.86 -5.81
CA ASN A 570 59.34 21.91 -5.52
C ASN A 570 59.72 22.03 -4.04
N VAL A 571 59.20 21.17 -3.16
CA VAL A 571 59.62 21.14 -1.75
C VAL A 571 60.59 19.97 -1.52
N SER A 572 61.83 20.16 -1.83
CA SER A 572 62.89 19.25 -1.40
C SER A 572 63.02 19.33 0.12
N VAL A 573 62.61 18.27 0.82
CA VAL A 573 62.99 18.10 2.24
C VAL A 573 64.50 17.96 2.29
N ARG A 574 65.22 19.02 2.69
CA ARG A 574 66.62 18.88 3.07
C ARG A 574 66.66 18.04 4.35
N PRO A 575 67.45 16.96 4.39
CA PRO A 575 67.70 16.29 5.66
C PRO A 575 68.39 17.30 6.57
N THR A 576 67.80 17.55 7.71
CA THR A 576 68.52 18.16 8.81
C THR A 576 69.52 17.14 9.33
N GLU A 577 70.82 17.44 9.19
CA GLU A 577 71.89 16.77 9.88
C GLU A 577 71.70 16.78 11.39
#